data_7c028f9f0ba459d9b51fc35a68171ef2
#
_entry.id   7c028f9f0ba459d9b51fc35a68171ef2
#
_cell.length_a   1.000
_cell.length_b   1.000
_cell.length_c   1.000
_cell.angle_alpha   90.00
_cell.angle_beta   90.00
_cell.angle_gamma   90.00
#
_symmetry.space_group_name_H-M   'P 1'
#
loop_
_entity.id
_entity.type
_entity.pdbx_description
1 polymer ?
#
loop_
_entity_poly.entity_id
_entity_poly.type
_entity_poly.pdbx_seq_one_letter_code
_entity_poly.pdbx_strand_id
1 'polypeptide(L)'
;MIYEFQGYKPVVHESSFIHPQAVLTGNVIIGKSCYIGPGAAIRGDWGQIIIEDGCNVQENCTIHMFPGLTVLLKTGAHIGHGAIIHGATIGCNSLVGMNAVIMDRVILGDECIV
;
A
#
# COMPACT_ATOMS: atom_id res chain seq x y z
N MET A 1 10.58 1.76 9.11
CA MET A 1 11.82 2.37 8.57
C MET A 1 11.59 2.81 7.14
N ILE A 2 12.15 3.94 6.77
CA ILE A 2 11.94 4.55 5.45
C ILE A 2 13.28 4.56 4.72
N TYR A 3 13.33 3.94 3.54
CA TYR A 3 14.54 3.83 2.73
C TYR A 3 14.37 4.51 1.39
N GLU A 4 15.37 5.31 1.01
CA GLU A 4 15.52 5.80 -0.34
C GLU A 4 16.04 4.68 -1.26
N PHE A 5 15.54 4.64 -2.49
CA PHE A 5 15.99 3.68 -3.49
C PHE A 5 16.01 4.34 -4.86
N GLN A 6 17.18 4.34 -5.51
CA GLN A 6 17.40 4.92 -6.86
C GLN A 6 16.86 6.35 -7.01
N GLY A 7 17.12 7.19 -6.00
CA GLY A 7 16.70 8.58 -6.01
C GLY A 7 15.27 8.84 -5.56
N TYR A 8 14.48 7.80 -5.31
CA TYR A 8 13.14 7.94 -4.75
C TYR A 8 13.14 7.72 -3.25
N LYS A 9 12.63 8.70 -2.53
CA LYS A 9 12.40 8.60 -1.09
C LYS A 9 10.89 8.59 -0.84
N PRO A 10 10.38 7.67 -0.02
CA PRO A 10 8.97 7.67 0.32
C PRO A 10 8.48 9.03 0.83
N VAL A 11 7.32 9.47 0.32
CA VAL A 11 6.67 10.70 0.72
C VAL A 11 5.43 10.34 1.52
N VAL A 12 5.39 10.76 2.78
CA VAL A 12 4.30 10.44 3.71
C VAL A 12 3.72 11.75 4.24
N HIS A 13 2.41 11.92 4.13
CA HIS A 13 1.76 13.09 4.72
C HIS A 13 1.89 13.05 6.25
N GLU A 14 2.12 14.19 6.86
CA GLU A 14 2.39 14.31 8.30
C GLU A 14 1.27 13.78 9.20
N SER A 15 0.02 13.77 8.71
CA SER A 15 -1.13 13.24 9.45
C SER A 15 -1.22 11.72 9.47
N SER A 16 -0.39 11.03 8.70
CA SER A 16 -0.42 9.57 8.60
C SER A 16 0.55 8.94 9.59
N PHE A 17 0.16 7.77 10.11
CA PHE A 17 0.97 7.02 11.05
C PHE A 17 1.64 5.83 10.37
N ILE A 18 2.96 5.80 10.42
CA ILE A 18 3.77 4.68 9.97
C ILE A 18 4.37 4.01 11.19
N HIS A 19 3.98 2.76 11.46
CA HIS A 19 4.56 2.05 12.60
C HIS A 19 6.08 1.92 12.44
N PRO A 20 6.87 2.10 13.51
CA PRO A 20 8.33 2.01 13.41
C PRO A 20 8.86 0.69 12.84
N GLN A 21 8.09 -0.39 12.95
CA GLN A 21 8.45 -1.70 12.40
C GLN A 21 7.90 -1.95 10.99
N ALA A 22 7.26 -0.96 10.38
CA ALA A 22 6.93 -1.01 8.96
C ALA A 22 8.15 -0.60 8.13
N VAL A 23 8.23 -1.11 6.90
CA VAL A 23 9.32 -0.78 5.97
C VAL A 23 8.73 -0.18 4.70
N LEU A 24 9.12 1.05 4.40
CA LEU A 24 8.79 1.76 3.16
C LEU A 24 10.06 1.95 2.35
N THR A 25 10.05 1.56 1.08
CA THR A 25 11.22 1.66 0.22
C THR A 25 10.85 2.31 -1.11
N GLY A 26 11.61 3.34 -1.49
CA GLY A 26 11.60 3.88 -2.84
C GLY A 26 10.39 4.75 -3.17
N ASN A 27 9.80 4.53 -4.34
CA ASN A 27 8.74 5.37 -4.90
C ASN A 27 7.37 5.04 -4.29
N VAL A 28 7.16 5.54 -3.08
CA VAL A 28 5.94 5.36 -2.29
C VAL A 28 5.38 6.72 -1.92
N ILE A 29 4.09 6.95 -2.19
CA ILE A 29 3.39 8.18 -1.82
C ILE A 29 2.20 7.80 -0.96
N ILE A 30 2.17 8.31 0.27
CA ILE A 30 1.09 8.06 1.23
C ILE A 30 0.40 9.37 1.57
N GLY A 31 -0.91 9.41 1.35
CA GLY A 31 -1.76 10.56 1.59
C GLY A 31 -2.04 10.82 3.07
N LYS A 32 -3.18 11.47 3.34
CA LYS A 32 -3.57 11.93 4.68
C LYS A 32 -4.25 10.83 5.47
N SER A 33 -4.08 10.87 6.79
CA SER A 33 -4.85 10.05 7.73
C SER A 33 -4.80 8.55 7.43
N CYS A 34 -3.65 8.07 6.94
CA CYS A 34 -3.39 6.66 6.69
C CYS A 34 -2.76 5.99 7.91
N TYR A 35 -2.95 4.69 8.02
CA TYR A 35 -2.29 3.84 9.00
C TYR A 35 -1.51 2.73 8.30
N ILE A 36 -0.24 2.60 8.64
CA ILE A 36 0.61 1.51 8.18
C ILE A 36 1.11 0.74 9.39
N GLY A 37 0.70 -0.51 9.51
CA GLY A 37 0.94 -1.35 10.68
C GLY A 37 2.32 -1.98 10.73
N PRO A 38 2.67 -2.57 11.88
CA PRO A 38 3.96 -3.24 12.06
C PRO A 38 4.14 -4.41 11.11
N GLY A 39 5.35 -4.57 10.60
CA GLY A 39 5.69 -5.64 9.68
C GLY A 39 5.18 -5.44 8.25
N ALA A 40 4.44 -4.39 7.96
CA ALA A 40 4.06 -4.08 6.58
C ALA A 40 5.30 -3.70 5.77
N ALA A 41 5.42 -4.29 4.58
CA ALA A 41 6.49 -4.01 3.63
C ALA A 41 5.91 -3.39 2.36
N ILE A 42 6.16 -2.09 2.19
CA ILE A 42 5.66 -1.32 1.05
C ILE A 42 6.86 -0.97 0.18
N ARG A 43 7.00 -1.70 -0.94
CA ARG A 43 8.20 -1.69 -1.76
C ARG A 43 7.95 -1.02 -3.11
N GLY A 44 8.20 0.27 -3.18
CA GLY A 44 8.21 1.05 -4.43
C GLY A 44 9.58 1.02 -5.10
N ASP A 45 10.22 -0.16 -5.14
CA ASP A 45 11.57 -0.33 -5.66
C ASP A 45 11.61 -0.85 -7.11
N TRP A 46 10.49 -1.28 -7.64
CA TRP A 46 10.34 -1.69 -9.04
C TRP A 46 9.28 -0.90 -9.81
N GLY A 47 8.48 -0.14 -9.15
CA GLY A 47 7.44 0.71 -9.70
C GLY A 47 6.95 1.66 -8.61
N GLN A 48 5.78 2.26 -8.82
CA GLN A 48 5.23 3.23 -7.90
C GLN A 48 4.10 2.65 -7.06
N ILE A 49 4.04 3.08 -5.80
CA ILE A 49 2.91 2.80 -4.92
C ILE A 49 2.28 4.12 -4.51
N ILE A 50 0.98 4.25 -4.74
CA ILE A 50 0.19 5.39 -4.30
C ILE A 50 -0.88 4.88 -3.33
N ILE A 51 -0.86 5.42 -2.13
CA ILE A 51 -1.86 5.15 -1.10
C ILE A 51 -2.58 6.46 -0.83
N GLU A 52 -3.84 6.53 -1.26
CA GLU A 52 -4.66 7.72 -1.09
C GLU A 52 -5.11 7.88 0.37
N ASP A 53 -5.85 8.96 0.63
CA ASP A 53 -6.22 9.35 1.98
C ASP A 53 -7.09 8.31 2.70
N GLY A 54 -6.93 8.19 4.00
CA GLY A 54 -7.78 7.37 4.85
C GLY A 54 -7.60 5.87 4.69
N CYS A 55 -6.57 5.41 4.00
CA CYS A 55 -6.29 3.99 3.85
C CYS A 55 -5.66 3.40 5.10
N ASN A 56 -5.83 2.09 5.30
CA ASN A 56 -4.99 1.36 6.24
C ASN A 56 -4.37 0.12 5.59
N VAL A 57 -3.12 -0.08 5.89
CA VAL A 57 -2.37 -1.30 5.53
C VAL A 57 -1.98 -1.95 6.84
N GLN A 58 -2.61 -3.06 7.12
CA GLN A 58 -2.50 -3.69 8.43
C GLN A 58 -1.21 -4.52 8.54
N GLU A 59 -1.07 -5.22 9.65
CA GLU A 59 0.16 -5.90 10.02
C GLU A 59 0.57 -6.95 8.97
N ASN A 60 1.86 -7.00 8.69
CA ASN A 60 2.50 -8.01 7.83
C ASN A 60 2.00 -8.05 6.38
N CYS A 61 1.39 -6.98 5.90
CA CYS A 61 1.04 -6.88 4.49
C CYS A 61 2.28 -6.66 3.62
N THR A 62 2.21 -7.11 2.37
CA THR A 62 3.25 -6.84 1.37
C THR A 62 2.62 -6.15 0.17
N ILE A 63 3.18 -5.02 -0.23
CA ILE A 63 2.75 -4.29 -1.42
C ILE A 63 3.93 -4.12 -2.35
N HIS A 64 3.79 -4.61 -3.58
CA HIS A 64 4.85 -4.60 -4.59
C HIS A 64 4.25 -4.59 -6.00
N MET A 65 5.08 -4.51 -7.02
CA MET A 65 4.68 -4.57 -8.43
C MET A 65 5.86 -4.93 -9.34
N PHE A 66 5.55 -5.23 -10.59
CA PHE A 66 6.55 -5.30 -11.65
C PHE A 66 6.88 -3.91 -12.20
N PRO A 67 8.02 -3.73 -12.86
CA PRO A 67 8.37 -2.46 -13.50
C PRO A 67 7.28 -1.99 -14.46
N GLY A 68 7.02 -0.68 -14.44
CA GLY A 68 6.01 -0.05 -15.30
C GLY A 68 4.57 -0.15 -14.78
N LEU A 69 4.34 -0.84 -13.65
CA LEU A 69 3.05 -0.88 -12.99
C LEU A 69 3.01 0.07 -11.80
N THR A 70 1.82 0.50 -11.44
CA THR A 70 1.55 1.26 -10.21
C THR A 70 0.55 0.49 -9.37
N VAL A 71 0.85 0.33 -8.08
CA VAL A 71 -0.18 -0.08 -7.13
C VAL A 71 -0.90 1.18 -6.67
N LEU A 72 -2.23 1.16 -6.77
CA LEU A 72 -3.07 2.25 -6.31
C LEU A 72 -4.07 1.75 -5.28
N LEU A 73 -3.94 2.24 -4.04
CA LEU A 73 -4.97 2.09 -3.03
C LEU A 73 -5.78 3.37 -3.01
N LYS A 74 -7.04 3.31 -3.46
CA LYS A 74 -7.92 4.48 -3.47
C LYS A 74 -8.41 4.81 -2.08
N THR A 75 -8.93 6.01 -1.94
CA THR A 75 -9.38 6.57 -0.65
C THR A 75 -10.18 5.58 0.18
N GLY A 76 -9.78 5.41 1.42
CA GLY A 76 -10.46 4.54 2.38
C GLY A 76 -10.28 3.05 2.17
N ALA A 77 -9.37 2.62 1.31
CA ALA A 77 -9.10 1.19 1.14
C ALA A 77 -8.50 0.57 2.41
N HIS A 78 -8.95 -0.63 2.73
CA HIS A 78 -8.51 -1.38 3.91
C HIS A 78 -7.81 -2.66 3.46
N ILE A 79 -6.55 -2.83 3.84
CA ILE A 79 -5.77 -4.02 3.51
C ILE A 79 -5.58 -4.82 4.79
N GLY A 80 -6.26 -5.96 4.86
CA GLY A 80 -6.29 -6.84 6.03
C GLY A 80 -4.94 -7.50 6.32
N HIS A 81 -4.78 -7.96 7.55
CA HIS A 81 -3.52 -8.53 8.05
C HIS A 81 -2.98 -9.60 7.10
N GLY A 82 -1.70 -9.51 6.78
CA GLY A 82 -1.00 -10.51 5.97
C GLY A 82 -1.36 -10.54 4.50
N ALA A 83 -2.22 -9.64 4.02
CA ALA A 83 -2.59 -9.62 2.60
C ALA A 83 -1.41 -9.18 1.72
N ILE A 84 -1.44 -9.66 0.48
CA ILE A 84 -0.45 -9.31 -0.54
C ILE A 84 -1.14 -8.58 -1.68
N ILE A 85 -0.70 -7.37 -1.98
CA ILE A 85 -1.17 -6.59 -3.12
C ILE A 85 0.00 -6.46 -4.09
N HIS A 86 -0.17 -7.01 -5.28
CA HIS A 86 0.89 -6.96 -6.28
C HIS A 86 0.36 -6.41 -7.60
N GLY A 87 0.78 -5.20 -7.97
CA GLY A 87 0.44 -4.58 -9.26
C GLY A 87 -1.05 -4.31 -9.49
N ALA A 88 -1.83 -4.13 -8.44
CA ALA A 88 -3.29 -4.01 -8.50
C ALA A 88 -3.79 -2.62 -8.11
N THR A 89 -5.03 -2.33 -8.46
CA THR A 89 -5.79 -1.17 -8.00
C THR A 89 -6.90 -1.62 -7.06
N ILE A 90 -6.95 -1.04 -5.87
CA ILE A 90 -7.99 -1.31 -4.88
C ILE A 90 -8.92 -0.11 -4.80
N GLY A 91 -10.21 -0.33 -5.04
CA GLY A 91 -11.20 0.73 -5.11
C GLY A 91 -11.48 1.40 -3.76
N CYS A 92 -12.21 2.52 -3.82
CA CYS A 92 -12.55 3.29 -2.62
C CYS A 92 -13.33 2.45 -1.62
N ASN A 93 -12.98 2.57 -0.33
CA ASN A 93 -13.68 1.90 0.77
C ASN A 93 -13.80 0.38 0.61
N SER A 94 -12.94 -0.23 -0.19
CA SER A 94 -12.91 -1.68 -0.37
C SER A 94 -12.05 -2.34 0.69
N LEU A 95 -12.40 -3.56 1.06
CA LEU A 95 -11.69 -4.36 2.04
C LEU A 95 -11.05 -5.58 1.35
N VAL A 96 -9.76 -5.67 1.46
CA VAL A 96 -9.02 -6.89 1.13
C VAL A 96 -8.87 -7.70 2.43
N GLY A 97 -9.44 -8.88 2.47
CA GLY A 97 -9.46 -9.71 3.66
C GLY A 97 -8.08 -10.24 4.05
N MET A 98 -7.99 -10.75 5.27
CA MET A 98 -6.74 -11.27 5.85
C MET A 98 -6.15 -12.39 4.97
N ASN A 99 -4.85 -12.32 4.71
CA ASN A 99 -4.08 -13.28 3.90
C ASN A 99 -4.57 -13.42 2.45
N ALA A 100 -5.41 -12.52 1.95
CA ALA A 100 -5.80 -12.52 0.55
C ALA A 100 -4.62 -12.10 -0.34
N VAL A 101 -4.61 -12.59 -1.57
CA VAL A 101 -3.59 -12.25 -2.56
C VAL A 101 -4.28 -11.65 -3.77
N ILE A 102 -3.95 -10.39 -4.07
CA ILE A 102 -4.47 -9.66 -5.23
C ILE A 102 -3.30 -9.44 -6.18
N MET A 103 -3.39 -10.04 -7.36
CA MET A 103 -2.28 -10.07 -8.31
C MET A 103 -2.37 -8.95 -9.35
N ASP A 104 -1.42 -8.99 -10.27
CA ASP A 104 -1.16 -7.92 -11.23
C ASP A 104 -2.36 -7.60 -12.12
N ARG A 105 -2.58 -6.31 -12.33
CA ARG A 105 -3.63 -5.74 -13.19
C ARG A 105 -5.05 -6.01 -12.73
N VAL A 106 -5.24 -6.58 -11.55
CA VAL A 106 -6.57 -6.67 -10.96
C VAL A 106 -7.04 -5.26 -10.62
N ILE A 107 -8.28 -4.98 -10.96
CA ILE A 107 -8.98 -3.76 -10.56
C ILE A 107 -10.16 -4.19 -9.68
N LEU A 108 -9.98 -3.99 -8.38
CA LEU A 108 -11.07 -4.19 -7.43
C LEU A 108 -11.90 -2.90 -7.41
N GLY A 109 -13.20 -3.02 -7.63
CA GLY A 109 -14.09 -1.87 -7.64
C GLY A 109 -14.27 -1.24 -6.25
N ASP A 110 -15.06 -0.18 -6.19
CA ASP A 110 -15.34 0.49 -4.93
C ASP A 110 -16.28 -0.34 -4.07
N GLU A 111 -16.17 -0.20 -2.75
CA GLU A 111 -17.05 -0.83 -1.76
C GLU A 111 -17.16 -2.36 -1.91
N CYS A 112 -16.10 -2.99 -2.36
CA CYS A 112 -15.99 -4.45 -2.51
C CYS A 112 -15.31 -5.08 -1.29
N ILE A 113 -15.59 -6.37 -1.08
CA ILE A 113 -14.91 -7.21 -0.09
C ILE A 113 -14.38 -8.45 -0.80
N VAL A 114 -13.11 -8.75 -0.59
CA VAL A 114 -12.44 -9.95 -1.11
C VAL A 114 -11.91 -10.77 0.03
#